data_d0b33f642b409970d18350ef576a28c0
#
_entry.id   d0b33f642b409970d18350ef576a28c0
#
_cell.length_a   1.000
_cell.length_b   1.000
_cell.length_c   1.000
_cell.angle_alpha   90.00
_cell.angle_beta   90.00
_cell.angle_gamma   90.00
#
_symmetry.space_group_name_H-M   'P 1'
#
loop_
_entity.id
_entity.type
_entity.pdbx_description
1 polymer ?
#
loop_
_entity_poly.entity_id
_entity_poly.type
_entity_poly.pdbx_seq_one_letter_code
_entity_poly.pdbx_strand_id
1 'polypeptide(L)'
;MSVPSNRQKHYQNIRDRYTNCTYIDGNLELTWLEDENLDLSFLHNIREVTGYILISYVKVRRVVLPRLMIIRGRNQFKVQKQPTGFALIVSYNNIKTLEMPSLREILSGSVGFFNNHNLCHIRSIQWQELLSGSDAVFTYVYNLTLGEWKCPPCDQSCVSGCWAEGPHNCQKFSKINCSLQCYKGRCFGLNPRECCHLFCAGGCVGPKQSDCLVCYKLS
;
A
#
# COMPACT_ATOMS: atom_id res chain seq x y z
N MET A 1 6.60 10.46 -17.66
CA MET A 1 7.57 9.34 -17.55
C MET A 1 7.93 8.88 -18.96
N SER A 2 9.21 8.77 -19.26
CA SER A 2 9.70 8.30 -20.57
C SER A 2 9.87 6.78 -20.55
N VAL A 3 9.63 6.14 -21.69
CA VAL A 3 9.83 4.69 -21.86
C VAL A 3 11.34 4.40 -21.83
N PRO A 4 11.80 3.39 -21.05
CA PRO A 4 13.20 2.99 -21.03
C PRO A 4 13.68 2.46 -22.40
N SER A 5 14.83 2.89 -22.87
CA SER A 5 15.43 2.41 -24.11
C SER A 5 15.93 0.95 -24.02
N ASN A 6 16.30 0.50 -22.81
CA ASN A 6 16.73 -0.87 -22.55
C ASN A 6 15.96 -1.42 -21.33
N ARG A 7 15.01 -2.31 -21.59
CA ARG A 7 14.10 -2.89 -20.58
C ARG A 7 14.82 -3.75 -19.56
N GLN A 8 15.78 -4.57 -20.02
CA GLN A 8 16.53 -5.47 -19.13
C GLN A 8 17.41 -4.68 -18.15
N LYS A 9 18.12 -3.68 -18.66
CA LYS A 9 18.94 -2.79 -17.81
C LYS A 9 18.07 -1.99 -16.85
N HIS A 10 16.88 -1.55 -17.28
CA HIS A 10 15.92 -0.85 -16.43
C HIS A 10 15.45 -1.73 -15.25
N TYR A 11 15.04 -2.97 -15.53
CA TYR A 11 14.68 -3.92 -14.48
C TYR A 11 15.86 -4.19 -13.53
N GLN A 12 17.05 -4.40 -14.07
CA GLN A 12 18.25 -4.62 -13.23
C GLN A 12 18.52 -3.43 -12.31
N ASN A 13 18.40 -2.20 -12.81
CA ASN A 13 18.56 -0.99 -12.00
C ASN A 13 17.52 -0.90 -10.88
N ILE A 14 16.27 -1.27 -11.13
CA ILE A 14 15.21 -1.32 -10.12
C ILE A 14 15.54 -2.39 -9.06
N ARG A 15 15.91 -3.60 -9.51
CA ARG A 15 16.30 -4.70 -8.63
C ARG A 15 17.47 -4.31 -7.73
N ASP A 16 18.56 -3.78 -8.31
CA ASP A 16 19.74 -3.40 -7.56
C ASP A 16 19.46 -2.30 -6.53
N ARG A 17 18.58 -1.36 -6.88
CA ARG A 17 18.17 -0.26 -5.99
C ARG A 17 17.45 -0.74 -4.74
N TYR A 18 16.58 -1.76 -4.85
CA TYR A 18 15.70 -2.16 -3.76
C TYR A 18 16.09 -3.50 -3.12
N THR A 19 17.06 -4.23 -3.67
CA THR A 19 17.55 -5.50 -3.09
C THR A 19 18.03 -5.26 -1.65
N ASN A 20 17.57 -6.11 -0.73
CA ASN A 20 17.87 -6.08 0.70
C ASN A 20 17.36 -4.83 1.45
N CYS A 21 16.60 -3.94 0.79
CA CYS A 21 16.00 -2.80 1.47
C CYS A 21 14.88 -3.26 2.41
N THR A 22 14.91 -2.79 3.65
CA THR A 22 13.79 -2.89 4.62
C THR A 22 13.10 -1.54 4.80
N TYR A 23 13.80 -0.46 4.54
CA TYR A 23 13.40 0.91 4.66
C TYR A 23 13.81 1.68 3.40
N ILE A 24 12.88 2.41 2.81
CA ILE A 24 13.14 3.26 1.64
C ILE A 24 13.01 4.72 2.07
N ASP A 25 14.15 5.42 2.07
CA ASP A 25 14.15 6.87 2.22
C ASP A 25 13.92 7.51 0.85
N GLY A 26 12.68 7.86 0.60
CA GLY A 26 12.19 8.36 -0.68
C GLY A 26 11.03 7.53 -1.22
N ASN A 27 11.00 7.35 -2.52
CA ASN A 27 9.88 6.77 -3.23
C ASN A 27 10.19 5.36 -3.76
N LEU A 28 9.18 4.49 -3.73
CA LEU A 28 9.23 3.20 -4.42
C LEU A 28 8.55 3.34 -5.79
N GLU A 29 9.32 3.22 -6.85
CA GLU A 29 8.81 3.34 -8.21
C GLU A 29 9.04 2.07 -9.01
N LEU A 30 7.95 1.40 -9.37
CA LEU A 30 7.93 0.25 -10.26
C LEU A 30 7.27 0.69 -11.56
N THR A 31 8.06 0.94 -12.59
CA THR A 31 7.55 1.47 -13.85
C THR A 31 8.13 0.72 -15.04
N TRP A 32 7.32 0.56 -16.09
CA TRP A 32 7.75 -0.03 -17.36
C TRP A 32 8.36 -1.44 -17.23
N LEU A 33 7.80 -2.26 -16.35
CA LEU A 33 8.15 -3.67 -16.19
C LEU A 33 7.23 -4.52 -17.08
N GLU A 34 7.64 -4.73 -18.30
CA GLU A 34 6.77 -5.28 -19.35
C GLU A 34 6.87 -6.81 -19.56
N ASP A 35 7.75 -7.51 -18.88
CA ASP A 35 7.82 -8.96 -18.87
C ASP A 35 7.02 -9.52 -17.70
N GLU A 36 6.11 -10.46 -17.98
CA GLU A 36 5.25 -11.08 -16.98
C GLU A 36 5.99 -11.98 -15.99
N ASN A 37 7.20 -12.45 -16.36
CA ASN A 37 7.99 -13.41 -15.59
C ASN A 37 9.07 -12.76 -14.72
N LEU A 38 9.12 -11.42 -14.63
CA LEU A 38 10.09 -10.75 -13.78
C LEU A 38 9.91 -11.12 -12.31
N ASP A 39 11.01 -11.45 -11.67
CA ASP A 39 11.06 -11.71 -10.24
C ASP A 39 11.07 -10.38 -9.46
N LEU A 40 10.05 -10.16 -8.63
CA LEU A 40 9.94 -8.99 -7.74
C LEU A 40 10.17 -9.37 -6.26
N SER A 41 10.76 -10.53 -5.97
CA SER A 41 11.00 -11.01 -4.60
C SER A 41 11.92 -10.09 -3.79
N PHE A 42 12.75 -9.28 -4.46
CA PHE A 42 13.58 -8.26 -3.81
C PHE A 42 12.78 -7.19 -3.05
N LEU A 43 11.47 -7.07 -3.31
CA LEU A 43 10.56 -6.16 -2.59
C LEU A 43 10.05 -6.74 -1.26
N HIS A 44 10.23 -8.03 -1.01
CA HIS A 44 9.57 -8.73 0.10
C HIS A 44 10.03 -8.27 1.49
N ASN A 45 11.22 -7.68 1.61
CA ASN A 45 11.74 -7.21 2.88
C ASN A 45 11.36 -5.78 3.23
N ILE A 46 10.78 -5.03 2.29
CA ILE A 46 10.42 -3.63 2.49
C ILE A 46 9.32 -3.53 3.55
N ARG A 47 9.58 -2.75 4.60
CA ARG A 47 8.67 -2.50 5.71
C ARG A 47 8.08 -1.09 5.69
N GLU A 48 8.84 -0.15 5.17
CA GLU A 48 8.50 1.26 5.21
C GLU A 48 8.98 2.02 3.98
N VAL A 49 8.13 2.92 3.48
CA VAL A 49 8.46 3.88 2.41
C VAL A 49 8.16 5.29 2.92
N THR A 50 9.17 6.19 2.92
CA THR A 50 8.98 7.56 3.45
C THR A 50 8.23 8.48 2.49
N GLY A 51 8.40 8.32 1.21
CA GLY A 51 7.69 9.04 0.17
C GLY A 51 6.43 8.33 -0.30
N TYR A 52 6.26 8.23 -1.60
CA TYR A 52 5.13 7.56 -2.26
C TYR A 52 5.54 6.23 -2.89
N ILE A 53 4.54 5.43 -3.21
CA ILE A 53 4.65 4.23 -4.06
C ILE A 53 3.96 4.51 -5.39
N LEU A 54 4.69 4.33 -6.48
CA LEU A 54 4.19 4.42 -7.85
C LEU A 54 4.36 3.08 -8.56
N ILE A 55 3.26 2.53 -9.07
CA ILE A 55 3.26 1.31 -9.89
C ILE A 55 2.55 1.64 -11.20
N SER A 56 3.30 1.67 -12.30
CA SER A 56 2.75 2.10 -13.59
C SER A 56 3.40 1.40 -14.77
N TYR A 57 2.58 0.94 -15.72
CA TYR A 57 3.03 0.17 -16.89
C TYR A 57 3.75 -1.14 -16.50
N VAL A 58 3.20 -1.87 -15.53
CA VAL A 58 3.71 -3.15 -15.03
C VAL A 58 2.85 -4.29 -15.55
N LYS A 59 3.49 -5.32 -16.13
CA LYS A 59 2.81 -6.49 -16.71
C LYS A 59 2.94 -7.77 -15.89
N VAL A 60 3.78 -7.79 -14.84
CA VAL A 60 3.85 -8.96 -13.94
C VAL A 60 2.48 -9.30 -13.37
N ARG A 61 2.22 -10.57 -13.14
CA ARG A 61 0.91 -11.01 -12.64
C ARG A 61 0.62 -10.53 -11.22
N ARG A 62 1.65 -10.49 -10.37
CA ARG A 62 1.51 -10.17 -8.95
C ARG A 62 2.60 -9.20 -8.50
N VAL A 63 2.22 -8.18 -7.76
CA VAL A 63 3.14 -7.33 -7.01
C VAL A 63 2.91 -7.58 -5.53
N VAL A 64 3.92 -8.07 -4.82
CA VAL A 64 3.79 -8.53 -3.43
C VAL A 64 4.77 -7.79 -2.54
N LEU A 65 4.24 -7.06 -1.56
CA LEU A 65 4.96 -6.32 -0.52
C LEU A 65 4.53 -6.84 0.86
N PRO A 66 4.89 -8.09 1.21
CA PRO A 66 4.27 -8.83 2.31
C PRO A 66 4.58 -8.25 3.68
N ARG A 67 5.66 -7.48 3.80
CA ARG A 67 6.12 -6.87 5.06
C ARG A 67 5.90 -5.37 5.12
N LEU A 68 5.38 -4.74 4.06
CA LEU A 68 5.12 -3.31 4.04
C LEU A 68 4.07 -2.94 5.08
N MET A 69 4.45 -2.13 6.05
CA MET A 69 3.59 -1.71 7.16
C MET A 69 3.13 -0.26 7.04
N ILE A 70 3.98 0.62 6.52
CA ILE A 70 3.72 2.07 6.50
C ILE A 70 4.19 2.70 5.18
N ILE A 71 3.33 3.58 4.66
CA ILE A 71 3.68 4.57 3.64
C ILE A 71 3.53 5.95 4.31
N ARG A 72 4.63 6.72 4.42
CA ARG A 72 4.57 8.00 5.12
C ARG A 72 3.98 9.12 4.29
N GLY A 73 4.16 9.09 2.96
CA GLY A 73 3.66 10.14 2.07
C GLY A 73 4.27 11.52 2.33
N ARG A 74 5.54 11.58 2.80
CA ARG A 74 6.27 12.85 2.97
C ARG A 74 6.40 13.58 1.64
N ASN A 75 6.72 12.84 0.59
CA ASN A 75 6.59 13.25 -0.79
C ASN A 75 5.37 12.54 -1.38
N GLN A 76 4.62 13.23 -2.21
CA GLN A 76 3.41 12.72 -2.83
C GLN A 76 3.52 12.86 -4.34
N PHE A 77 3.01 11.87 -5.06
CA PHE A 77 2.93 11.94 -6.51
C PHE A 77 1.78 12.88 -6.91
N LYS A 78 2.12 13.97 -7.60
CA LYS A 78 1.12 14.96 -8.05
C LYS A 78 0.66 14.67 -9.46
N VAL A 79 -0.64 14.56 -9.63
CA VAL A 79 -1.30 14.49 -10.93
C VAL A 79 -1.87 15.87 -11.25
N GLN A 80 -1.69 16.34 -12.49
CA GLN A 80 -2.25 17.63 -12.90
C GLN A 80 -3.77 17.66 -12.66
N LYS A 81 -4.27 18.79 -12.14
CA LYS A 81 -5.68 19.04 -11.80
C LYS A 81 -6.23 18.26 -10.60
N GLN A 82 -5.41 17.54 -9.83
CA GLN A 82 -5.83 16.92 -8.57
C GLN A 82 -5.37 17.80 -7.39
N PRO A 83 -6.26 18.15 -6.45
CA PRO A 83 -5.91 19.02 -5.31
C PRO A 83 -4.98 18.33 -4.32
N THR A 84 -5.08 17.01 -4.16
CA THR A 84 -4.27 16.22 -3.25
C THR A 84 -3.29 15.34 -4.01
N GLY A 85 -2.08 15.17 -3.45
CA GLY A 85 -1.11 14.22 -3.97
C GLY A 85 -1.39 12.79 -3.51
N PHE A 86 -0.79 11.83 -4.18
CA PHE A 86 -0.94 10.41 -3.90
C PHE A 86 0.29 9.87 -3.16
N ALA A 87 0.03 9.14 -2.09
CA ALA A 87 1.03 8.32 -1.40
C ALA A 87 1.14 6.92 -2.03
N LEU A 88 0.05 6.43 -2.61
CA LEU A 88 0.02 5.20 -3.41
C LEU A 88 -0.74 5.49 -4.70
N ILE A 89 -0.07 5.32 -5.82
CA ILE A 89 -0.69 5.45 -7.14
C ILE A 89 -0.34 4.24 -8.01
N VAL A 90 -1.37 3.62 -8.54
CA VAL A 90 -1.29 2.40 -9.36
C VAL A 90 -2.05 2.66 -10.66
N SER A 91 -1.36 2.70 -11.79
CA SER A 91 -1.98 3.14 -13.03
C SER A 91 -1.46 2.42 -14.27
N TYR A 92 -2.37 2.12 -15.19
CA TYR A 92 -2.06 1.51 -16.49
C TYR A 92 -1.29 0.19 -16.40
N ASN A 93 -1.68 -0.68 -15.46
CA ASN A 93 -1.03 -1.97 -15.25
C ASN A 93 -1.86 -3.14 -15.77
N ASN A 94 -1.18 -4.26 -16.00
CA ASN A 94 -1.80 -5.56 -16.31
C ASN A 94 -1.67 -6.55 -15.14
N ILE A 95 -1.37 -6.08 -13.94
CA ILE A 95 -1.26 -6.89 -12.73
C ILE A 95 -2.65 -7.44 -12.33
N LYS A 96 -2.67 -8.67 -11.81
CA LYS A 96 -3.88 -9.29 -11.27
C LYS A 96 -4.08 -8.99 -9.80
N THR A 97 -3.00 -8.97 -9.01
CA THR A 97 -3.05 -8.67 -7.59
C THR A 97 -1.94 -7.71 -7.18
N LEU A 98 -2.27 -6.83 -6.23
CA LEU A 98 -1.33 -6.02 -5.47
C LEU A 98 -1.52 -6.39 -4.00
N GLU A 99 -0.53 -7.06 -3.42
CA GLU A 99 -0.66 -7.70 -2.12
C GLU A 99 0.19 -6.99 -1.08
N MET A 100 -0.47 -6.37 -0.11
CA MET A 100 0.17 -5.66 1.01
C MET A 100 -0.48 -6.07 2.34
N PRO A 101 -0.46 -7.38 2.72
CA PRO A 101 -1.22 -7.89 3.86
C PRO A 101 -0.78 -7.34 5.21
N SER A 102 0.41 -6.78 5.30
CA SER A 102 0.93 -6.14 6.53
C SER A 102 0.68 -4.62 6.56
N LEU A 103 0.11 -4.02 5.51
CA LEU A 103 -0.11 -2.58 5.46
C LEU A 103 -1.08 -2.15 6.56
N ARG A 104 -0.65 -1.20 7.37
CA ARG A 104 -1.37 -0.69 8.54
C ARG A 104 -1.77 0.76 8.42
N GLU A 105 -0.93 1.58 7.80
CA GLU A 105 -1.19 3.01 7.76
C GLU A 105 -0.51 3.73 6.60
N ILE A 106 -1.23 4.68 6.02
CA ILE A 106 -0.74 5.69 5.08
C ILE A 106 -0.89 7.04 5.79
N LEU A 107 0.24 7.65 6.19
CA LEU A 107 0.23 8.79 7.10
C LEU A 107 -0.24 10.09 6.45
N SER A 108 0.07 10.28 5.16
CA SER A 108 -0.31 11.46 4.39
C SER A 108 -0.44 11.13 2.91
N GLY A 109 -1.32 11.83 2.22
CA GLY A 109 -1.58 11.64 0.79
C GLY A 109 -2.67 10.61 0.53
N SER A 110 -3.19 10.66 -0.68
CA SER A 110 -4.31 9.85 -1.16
C SER A 110 -3.85 8.53 -1.78
N VAL A 111 -4.81 7.66 -2.04
CA VAL A 111 -4.62 6.38 -2.74
C VAL A 111 -5.41 6.43 -4.05
N GLY A 112 -4.74 6.13 -5.17
CA GLY A 112 -5.37 6.17 -6.48
C GLY A 112 -5.06 4.95 -7.35
N PHE A 113 -6.11 4.41 -7.94
CA PHE A 113 -6.03 3.33 -8.92
C PHE A 113 -6.68 3.78 -10.23
N PHE A 114 -5.92 3.73 -11.32
CA PHE A 114 -6.37 4.25 -12.62
C PHE A 114 -6.06 3.25 -13.74
N ASN A 115 -7.10 2.83 -14.48
CA ASN A 115 -6.95 1.97 -15.66
C ASN A 115 -6.12 0.69 -15.44
N ASN A 116 -6.47 -0.07 -14.41
CA ASN A 116 -5.88 -1.39 -14.12
C ASN A 116 -6.91 -2.48 -14.46
N HIS A 117 -6.91 -2.94 -15.71
CA HIS A 117 -7.98 -3.78 -16.26
C HIS A 117 -8.15 -5.15 -15.61
N ASN A 118 -7.06 -5.73 -15.13
CA ASN A 118 -7.06 -7.09 -14.56
C ASN A 118 -6.92 -7.10 -13.03
N LEU A 119 -6.82 -5.92 -12.39
CA LEU A 119 -6.54 -5.83 -10.96
C LEU A 119 -7.77 -6.18 -10.12
N CYS A 120 -7.65 -7.22 -9.32
CA CYS A 120 -8.68 -7.72 -8.43
C CYS A 120 -8.50 -7.24 -6.98
N HIS A 121 -9.55 -7.40 -6.19
CA HIS A 121 -9.63 -7.28 -4.74
C HIS A 121 -9.46 -5.87 -4.16
N ILE A 122 -8.83 -4.94 -4.85
CA ILE A 122 -8.51 -3.57 -4.35
C ILE A 122 -9.76 -2.83 -3.84
N ARG A 123 -10.92 -3.05 -4.44
CA ARG A 123 -12.20 -2.44 -4.01
C ARG A 123 -12.77 -3.07 -2.73
N SER A 124 -12.34 -4.27 -2.36
CA SER A 124 -12.74 -4.93 -1.11
C SER A 124 -12.00 -4.36 0.10
N ILE A 125 -10.83 -3.77 -0.09
CA ILE A 125 -10.00 -3.19 0.97
C ILE A 125 -10.70 -1.97 1.58
N GLN A 126 -10.72 -1.90 2.90
CA GLN A 126 -11.25 -0.78 3.67
C GLN A 126 -10.17 0.33 3.75
N TRP A 127 -9.99 1.07 2.66
CA TRP A 127 -8.92 2.09 2.53
C TRP A 127 -9.01 3.17 3.59
N GLN A 128 -10.22 3.54 4.03
CA GLN A 128 -10.42 4.55 5.08
C GLN A 128 -9.78 4.14 6.42
N GLU A 129 -9.70 2.83 6.67
CA GLU A 129 -9.04 2.29 7.85
C GLU A 129 -7.50 2.44 7.78
N LEU A 130 -6.95 2.55 6.59
CA LEU A 130 -5.50 2.69 6.34
C LEU A 130 -5.07 4.15 6.20
N LEU A 131 -5.97 5.04 5.78
CA LEU A 131 -5.68 6.46 5.58
C LEU A 131 -5.72 7.23 6.90
N SER A 132 -4.73 8.09 7.14
CA SER A 132 -4.63 8.93 8.35
C SER A 132 -4.54 10.44 8.06
N GLY A 133 -4.38 10.83 6.80
CA GLY A 133 -4.44 12.22 6.38
C GLY A 133 -5.89 12.73 6.41
N SER A 134 -6.10 13.97 6.89
CA SER A 134 -7.45 14.58 6.98
C SER A 134 -8.15 14.68 5.62
N ASP A 135 -7.37 14.94 4.57
CA ASP A 135 -7.88 15.17 3.20
C ASP A 135 -7.58 14.00 2.27
N ALA A 136 -7.13 12.87 2.85
CA ALA A 136 -6.78 11.68 2.09
C ALA A 136 -8.03 10.96 1.59
N VAL A 137 -8.04 10.63 0.31
CA VAL A 137 -9.14 9.95 -0.35
C VAL A 137 -8.67 8.70 -1.09
N PHE A 138 -9.57 7.73 -1.19
CA PHE A 138 -9.41 6.59 -2.08
C PHE A 138 -10.12 6.88 -3.39
N THR A 139 -9.38 6.82 -4.50
CA THR A 139 -9.89 7.03 -5.85
C THR A 139 -9.68 5.77 -6.69
N TYR A 140 -10.74 5.30 -7.32
CA TYR A 140 -10.69 4.18 -8.26
C TYR A 140 -11.37 4.60 -9.57
N VAL A 141 -10.60 4.62 -10.65
CA VAL A 141 -11.10 4.96 -11.98
C VAL A 141 -10.77 3.83 -12.95
N TYR A 142 -11.80 3.32 -13.56
CA TYR A 142 -11.72 2.25 -14.56
C TYR A 142 -12.56 2.60 -15.77
N ASN A 143 -12.03 2.44 -16.98
CA ASN A 143 -12.81 2.62 -18.20
C ASN A 143 -13.52 1.31 -18.56
N LEU A 144 -14.83 1.28 -18.37
CA LEU A 144 -15.70 0.10 -18.55
C LEU A 144 -15.81 -0.42 -19.99
N THR A 145 -15.19 0.22 -20.98
CA THR A 145 -15.34 -0.16 -22.39
C THR A 145 -14.70 -1.51 -22.77
N LEU A 146 -13.90 -2.12 -21.90
CA LEU A 146 -13.12 -3.33 -22.19
C LEU A 146 -13.66 -4.62 -21.53
N GLY A 147 -14.86 -4.58 -20.94
CA GLY A 147 -15.45 -5.71 -20.21
C GLY A 147 -14.85 -5.87 -18.78
N GLU A 148 -15.69 -6.30 -17.85
CA GLU A 148 -15.24 -6.55 -16.48
C GLU A 148 -14.56 -7.93 -16.39
N TRP A 149 -13.32 -7.96 -15.92
CA TRP A 149 -12.69 -9.19 -15.47
C TRP A 149 -13.42 -9.68 -14.22
N LYS A 150 -13.93 -10.92 -14.24
CA LYS A 150 -14.53 -11.53 -13.06
C LYS A 150 -13.44 -11.89 -12.05
N CYS A 151 -13.30 -11.08 -11.03
CA CYS A 151 -12.43 -11.38 -9.92
C CYS A 151 -13.00 -12.50 -9.05
N PRO A 152 -12.19 -13.48 -8.62
CA PRO A 152 -12.63 -14.45 -7.62
C PRO A 152 -12.99 -13.72 -6.31
N PRO A 153 -13.92 -14.26 -5.51
CA PRO A 153 -14.29 -13.65 -4.24
C PRO A 153 -13.15 -13.75 -3.23
N CYS A 154 -13.17 -12.87 -2.23
CA CYS A 154 -12.34 -13.03 -1.04
C CYS A 154 -12.71 -14.33 -0.31
N ASP A 155 -11.75 -14.92 0.41
CA ASP A 155 -12.02 -16.00 1.34
C ASP A 155 -13.08 -15.59 2.37
N GLN A 156 -13.95 -16.52 2.77
CA GLN A 156 -15.03 -16.24 3.71
C GLN A 156 -14.56 -15.73 5.07
N SER A 157 -13.31 -16.03 5.46
CA SER A 157 -12.71 -15.53 6.70
C SER A 157 -12.29 -14.06 6.62
N CYS A 158 -12.26 -13.44 5.43
CA CYS A 158 -11.84 -12.06 5.22
C CYS A 158 -12.98 -11.06 5.46
N VAL A 159 -13.25 -10.70 6.69
CA VAL A 159 -14.34 -9.79 7.08
C VAL A 159 -14.14 -8.37 6.53
N SER A 160 -12.90 -7.89 6.46
CA SER A 160 -12.55 -6.52 6.07
C SER A 160 -11.99 -6.41 4.65
N GLY A 161 -12.24 -7.44 3.81
CA GLY A 161 -11.68 -7.50 2.46
C GLY A 161 -10.35 -8.24 2.37
N CYS A 162 -9.83 -8.38 1.15
CA CYS A 162 -8.64 -9.18 0.88
C CYS A 162 -7.74 -8.54 -0.19
N TRP A 163 -6.44 -8.83 -0.12
CA TRP A 163 -5.45 -8.42 -1.11
C TRP A 163 -5.35 -9.39 -2.30
N ALA A 164 -5.67 -10.66 -2.04
CA ALA A 164 -5.72 -11.75 -3.01
C ALA A 164 -6.60 -12.88 -2.46
N GLU A 165 -6.75 -13.95 -3.22
CA GLU A 165 -7.45 -15.16 -2.79
C GLU A 165 -6.75 -15.82 -1.59
N GLY A 166 -7.54 -16.52 -0.77
CA GLY A 166 -7.09 -17.31 0.38
C GLY A 166 -7.05 -16.56 1.71
N PRO A 167 -7.08 -17.31 2.83
CA PRO A 167 -7.26 -16.76 4.18
C PRO A 167 -6.06 -15.94 4.69
N HIS A 168 -4.88 -16.13 4.08
CA HIS A 168 -3.67 -15.40 4.47
C HIS A 168 -3.61 -13.98 3.88
N ASN A 169 -4.45 -13.68 2.90
CA ASN A 169 -4.49 -12.42 2.17
C ASN A 169 -5.58 -11.46 2.65
N CYS A 170 -6.25 -11.76 3.75
CA CYS A 170 -7.20 -10.83 4.35
C CYS A 170 -6.52 -9.52 4.79
N GLN A 171 -7.26 -8.42 4.71
CA GLN A 171 -6.89 -7.19 5.40
C GLN A 171 -6.90 -7.45 6.91
N LYS A 172 -5.75 -7.34 7.55
CA LYS A 172 -5.58 -7.68 8.98
C LYS A 172 -5.78 -6.47 9.89
N PHE A 173 -5.57 -5.27 9.38
CA PHE A 173 -5.63 -4.05 10.17
C PHE A 173 -6.97 -3.35 10.00
N SER A 174 -7.61 -3.02 11.12
CA SER A 174 -8.83 -2.20 11.19
C SER A 174 -8.77 -1.29 12.40
N LYS A 175 -9.12 -0.02 12.24
CA LYS A 175 -9.24 0.98 13.31
C LYS A 175 -10.61 0.94 14.00
N ILE A 176 -11.55 0.26 13.40
CA ILE A 176 -12.98 0.26 13.84
C ILE A 176 -13.17 -0.24 15.28
N ASN A 177 -12.26 -1.10 15.73
CA ASN A 177 -12.32 -1.70 17.06
C ASN A 177 -11.63 -0.86 18.13
N CYS A 178 -10.97 0.23 17.78
CA CYS A 178 -10.33 1.10 18.77
C CYS A 178 -11.34 2.06 19.39
N SER A 179 -11.19 2.35 20.69
CA SER A 179 -11.95 3.42 21.34
C SER A 179 -11.73 4.75 20.60
N LEU A 180 -12.81 5.55 20.53
CA LEU A 180 -12.76 6.90 19.93
C LEU A 180 -11.77 7.84 20.62
N GLN A 181 -11.37 7.53 21.87
CA GLN A 181 -10.36 8.29 22.61
C GLN A 181 -8.94 8.07 22.09
N CYS A 182 -8.70 6.96 21.37
CA CYS A 182 -7.39 6.63 20.87
C CYS A 182 -7.02 7.53 19.69
N TYR A 183 -5.88 8.22 19.80
CA TYR A 183 -5.40 9.12 18.77
C TYR A 183 -5.30 8.44 17.41
N LYS A 184 -6.04 8.95 16.43
CA LYS A 184 -6.15 8.40 15.07
C LYS A 184 -6.55 6.91 15.02
N GLY A 185 -7.31 6.41 16.00
CA GLY A 185 -7.76 5.02 16.03
C GLY A 185 -6.60 4.02 16.16
N ARG A 186 -5.57 4.34 16.94
CA ARG A 186 -4.43 3.44 17.17
C ARG A 186 -4.51 2.86 18.57
N CYS A 187 -4.74 1.56 18.66
CA CYS A 187 -4.85 0.83 19.92
C CYS A 187 -4.17 -0.54 19.82
N PHE A 188 -3.92 -1.15 20.99
CA PHE A 188 -3.45 -2.53 21.12
C PHE A 188 -4.49 -3.46 21.74
N GLY A 189 -5.67 -2.92 22.09
CA GLY A 189 -6.83 -3.65 22.59
C GLY A 189 -8.10 -2.82 22.49
N LEU A 190 -9.25 -3.41 22.89
CA LEU A 190 -10.57 -2.80 22.74
C LEU A 190 -10.95 -1.83 23.89
N ASN A 191 -10.22 -1.89 25.00
CA ASN A 191 -10.49 -1.04 26.16
C ASN A 191 -10.06 0.41 25.87
N PRO A 192 -10.79 1.45 26.35
CA PRO A 192 -10.41 2.85 26.22
C PRO A 192 -9.01 3.21 26.74
N ARG A 193 -8.47 2.41 27.65
CA ARG A 193 -7.11 2.58 28.20
C ARG A 193 -6.02 1.90 27.36
N GLU A 194 -6.40 1.15 26.36
CA GLU A 194 -5.47 0.37 25.51
C GLU A 194 -5.09 1.11 24.21
N CYS A 195 -5.00 2.44 24.32
CA CYS A 195 -4.51 3.28 23.23
C CYS A 195 -3.00 3.23 23.09
N CYS A 196 -2.53 3.30 21.86
CA CYS A 196 -1.12 3.47 21.57
C CYS A 196 -0.61 4.85 22.00
N HIS A 197 0.68 4.92 22.34
CA HIS A 197 1.36 6.20 22.52
C HIS A 197 1.22 7.07 21.25
N LEU A 198 1.08 8.38 21.42
CA LEU A 198 0.83 9.32 20.30
C LEU A 198 1.94 9.31 19.22
N PHE A 199 3.15 8.89 19.57
CA PHE A 199 4.26 8.75 18.63
C PHE A 199 4.26 7.40 17.86
N CYS A 200 3.32 6.50 18.12
CA CYS A 200 3.20 5.28 17.36
C CYS A 200 2.53 5.55 16.00
N ALA A 201 3.09 4.97 14.95
CA ALA A 201 2.46 4.86 13.64
C ALA A 201 2.19 3.38 13.34
N GLY A 202 1.11 3.09 12.62
CA GLY A 202 0.74 1.71 12.26
C GLY A 202 0.34 0.80 13.42
N GLY A 203 0.16 1.36 14.63
CA GLY A 203 -0.24 0.61 15.82
C GLY A 203 0.92 0.36 16.80
N CYS A 204 0.63 -0.44 17.82
CA CYS A 204 1.55 -0.76 18.91
C CYS A 204 1.20 -2.11 19.52
N VAL A 205 2.07 -2.58 20.42
CA VAL A 205 1.86 -3.80 21.24
C VAL A 205 1.62 -3.47 22.72
N GLY A 206 1.62 -2.17 23.08
CA GLY A 206 1.41 -1.68 24.43
C GLY A 206 1.38 -0.14 24.47
N PRO A 207 1.22 0.47 25.67
CA PRO A 207 0.96 1.91 25.79
C PRO A 207 2.20 2.80 25.71
N LYS A 208 3.41 2.23 25.81
CA LYS A 208 4.66 3.00 25.84
C LYS A 208 5.13 3.37 24.45
N GLN A 209 5.97 4.38 24.35
CA GLN A 209 6.63 4.76 23.10
C GLN A 209 7.52 3.64 22.54
N SER A 210 8.16 2.85 23.42
CA SER A 210 8.96 1.67 23.05
C SER A 210 8.11 0.55 22.42
N ASP A 211 6.81 0.56 22.63
CA ASP A 211 5.88 -0.48 22.18
C ASP A 211 5.32 -0.19 20.78
N CYS A 212 5.72 0.93 20.17
CA CYS A 212 5.32 1.29 18.82
C CYS A 212 5.84 0.27 17.79
N LEU A 213 4.98 -0.14 16.87
CA LEU A 213 5.41 -0.95 15.71
C LEU A 213 6.29 -0.13 14.77
N VAL A 214 5.99 1.15 14.64
CA VAL A 214 6.79 2.14 13.91
C VAL A 214 6.66 3.49 14.62
N CYS A 215 7.76 4.26 14.71
CA CYS A 215 7.71 5.62 15.26
C CYS A 215 7.15 6.61 14.23
N TYR A 216 6.28 7.52 14.69
CA TYR A 216 5.70 8.57 13.83
C TYR A 216 6.76 9.55 13.33
N LYS A 217 7.67 9.99 14.21
CA LYS A 217 8.85 10.78 13.84
C LYS A 217 10.05 9.85 13.72
N LEU A 218 10.74 9.92 12.60
CA LEU A 218 12.13 9.47 12.53
C LEU A 218 12.94 10.55 13.23
N SER A 219 13.64 10.18 14.27
CA SER A 219 14.65 11.03 14.91
C SER A 219 15.75 11.39 13.93
#